data_8e884d91f8384dcba1dbf88833be8574
#
_entry.id   8e884d91f8384dcba1dbf88833be8574
#
_cell.length_a   1.000
_cell.length_b   1.000
_cell.length_c   1.000
_cell.angle_alpha   90.00
_cell.angle_beta   90.00
_cell.angle_gamma   90.00
#
_symmetry.space_group_name_H-M   'P 1'
#
loop_
_entity.id
_entity.type
_entity.pdbx_description
1 polymer ?
#
loop_
_entity_poly.entity_id
_entity_poly.type
_entity_poly.pdbx_seq_one_letter_code
_entity_poly.pdbx_strand_id
1 'polypeptide(L)'
;MSAGMEESGRDRWRRAYERSQKRDADFTTVSGLGLDPVYGPPDDQEPPESIGWPGEFPFTRGLYASGYRGKPWTIRQFSGFGNVRQTNERYTMLLNAGQTGLSVAFDMPTLMGRDSDDPRSKGEVGHCGVAVDSAQDMERLFEGIPLDQTTTSMTISGPAVPVFCMYLVAAERQGRDIGDLDGTLQTDIFKEYIAQKEWLFGPEPHLRLIGDLMEFCNQRIPRYKPISVSGYHIREAGSTAAQELAFTLADGFAYVELGIKRGLDVDAFAPGLSFFFDAHIDFFEEIAKFRAARRIWARWLRDVYGAKTARAQWLRFHTQTAGVSLTAQQPQNNVVRTAIEALAAVLGGTNSLHTNALDEVLALPSAGAAETALRTQQVIMEETGVTSVADPLGGSWYIEALTDRMAAEAEAIFAKIRDMSPDGSMTGGILRGIENGWFTGEIADAAFEYQQKLEKSEKHIVGVTSHPETVGGELEILRISPEVEREQVRDLAARRAARDQGAVDRALAALVAAARTDANLVPPMLAAARAEATLGEICGVLRAEWGSYSEPAAF
;
A
#
# COMPACT_ATOMS: atom_id res chain seq x y z
N MET A 1 -6.30 -10.89 52.53
CA MET A 1 -6.15 -11.16 51.11
C MET A 1 -6.20 -9.83 50.41
N SER A 2 -5.06 -9.29 50.02
CA SER A 2 -5.03 -8.04 49.25
C SER A 2 -5.55 -8.40 47.86
N ALA A 3 -6.71 -7.87 47.50
CA ALA A 3 -7.12 -7.81 46.11
C ALA A 3 -5.98 -7.10 45.36
N GLY A 4 -5.28 -7.82 44.46
CA GLY A 4 -4.28 -7.21 43.62
C GLY A 4 -4.98 -6.10 42.84
N MET A 5 -4.59 -4.87 43.07
CA MET A 5 -5.04 -3.74 42.24
C MET A 5 -4.65 -4.09 40.80
N GLU A 6 -5.63 -4.23 39.94
CA GLU A 6 -5.37 -4.35 38.49
C GLU A 6 -4.54 -3.13 38.08
N GLU A 7 -3.45 -3.39 37.38
CA GLU A 7 -2.55 -2.33 36.96
C GLU A 7 -3.23 -1.39 35.98
N SER A 8 -3.07 -0.07 36.17
CA SER A 8 -3.67 0.95 35.33
C SER A 8 -3.13 0.89 33.86
N GLY A 9 -3.93 1.32 32.90
CA GLY A 9 -3.49 1.45 31.50
C GLY A 9 -2.28 2.37 31.37
N ARG A 10 -2.26 3.46 32.13
CA ARG A 10 -1.14 4.39 32.18
C ARG A 10 0.16 3.72 32.66
N ASP A 11 0.11 2.88 33.69
CA ASP A 11 1.29 2.18 34.20
C ASP A 11 1.80 1.12 33.23
N ARG A 12 0.89 0.38 32.57
CA ARG A 12 1.25 -0.54 31.48
C ARG A 12 1.94 0.20 30.33
N TRP A 13 1.36 1.32 29.88
CA TRP A 13 1.95 2.16 28.86
C TRP A 13 3.33 2.69 29.26
N ARG A 14 3.49 3.23 30.49
CA ARG A 14 4.77 3.77 30.99
C ARG A 14 5.87 2.71 30.92
N ARG A 15 5.61 1.49 31.39
CA ARG A 15 6.58 0.39 31.29
C ARG A 15 6.90 0.00 29.85
N ALA A 16 5.91 -0.03 28.97
CA ALA A 16 6.12 -0.32 27.55
C ALA A 16 6.96 0.77 26.89
N TYR A 17 6.68 2.03 27.23
CA TYR A 17 7.47 3.17 26.76
C TYR A 17 8.92 3.11 27.26
N GLU A 18 9.16 2.83 28.54
CA GLU A 18 10.52 2.72 29.10
C GLU A 18 11.37 1.65 28.39
N ARG A 19 10.76 0.52 28.01
CA ARG A 19 11.41 -0.57 27.30
C ARG A 19 11.59 -0.33 25.79
N SER A 20 10.85 0.62 25.23
CA SER A 20 10.91 0.89 23.81
C SER A 20 12.18 1.62 23.41
N GLN A 21 12.63 1.41 22.17
CA GLN A 21 13.70 2.22 21.58
C GLN A 21 13.24 3.68 21.46
N LYS A 22 14.14 4.62 21.73
CA LYS A 22 13.96 6.06 21.50
C LYS A 22 15.07 6.54 20.59
N ARG A 23 14.74 7.54 19.76
CA ARG A 23 15.74 8.27 18.99
C ARG A 23 16.62 9.10 19.93
N ASP A 24 17.85 9.31 19.55
CA ASP A 24 18.72 10.33 20.15
C ASP A 24 18.29 11.70 19.59
N ALA A 25 17.39 12.37 20.29
CA ALA A 25 16.83 13.66 19.90
C ALA A 25 16.42 14.47 21.14
N ASP A 26 16.47 15.78 21.01
CA ASP A 26 15.93 16.70 22.01
C ASP A 26 14.41 16.82 21.84
N PHE A 27 13.66 16.34 22.83
CA PHE A 27 12.20 16.40 22.84
C PHE A 27 11.71 17.67 23.53
N THR A 28 12.04 18.81 22.94
CA THR A 28 11.59 20.13 23.35
C THR A 28 10.85 20.84 22.21
N THR A 29 10.12 21.90 22.54
CA THR A 29 9.66 22.85 21.52
C THR A 29 10.83 23.69 21.01
N VAL A 30 10.63 24.39 19.89
CA VAL A 30 11.62 25.35 19.36
C VAL A 30 12.05 26.39 20.41
N SER A 31 11.17 26.72 21.36
CA SER A 31 11.45 27.66 22.47
C SER A 31 12.07 26.98 23.70
N GLY A 32 12.41 25.68 23.64
CA GLY A 32 13.08 24.96 24.73
C GLY A 32 12.16 24.41 25.82
N LEU A 33 10.84 24.37 25.62
CA LEU A 33 9.93 23.73 26.57
C LEU A 33 10.03 22.22 26.44
N GLY A 34 10.33 21.51 27.56
CA GLY A 34 10.35 20.04 27.60
C GLY A 34 8.99 19.44 27.34
N LEU A 35 8.95 18.35 26.57
CA LEU A 35 7.72 17.66 26.18
C LEU A 35 7.63 16.27 26.81
N ASP A 36 6.48 15.94 27.40
CA ASP A 36 6.18 14.57 27.79
C ASP A 36 5.97 13.68 26.56
N PRO A 37 6.24 12.37 26.68
CA PRO A 37 6.10 11.45 25.53
C PRO A 37 4.64 11.23 25.10
N VAL A 38 3.68 11.43 25.99
CA VAL A 38 2.25 11.35 25.73
C VAL A 38 1.49 12.27 26.67
N TYR A 39 0.38 12.79 26.22
CA TYR A 39 -0.59 13.53 27.05
C TYR A 39 -1.90 12.75 27.12
N GLY A 40 -2.57 12.83 28.27
CA GLY A 40 -3.81 12.10 28.54
C GLY A 40 -4.64 12.77 29.65
N PRO A 41 -5.69 12.12 30.15
CA PRO A 41 -6.47 12.63 31.27
C PRO A 41 -5.61 12.80 32.52
N PRO A 42 -6.12 13.47 33.61
CA PRO A 42 -5.44 13.53 34.90
C PRO A 42 -4.99 12.16 35.42
N ASP A 43 -4.01 12.14 36.35
CA ASP A 43 -3.35 10.90 36.79
C ASP A 43 -4.28 9.89 37.49
N ASP A 44 -5.39 10.35 38.01
CA ASP A 44 -6.44 9.54 38.68
C ASP A 44 -7.53 9.03 37.70
N GLN A 45 -7.39 9.29 36.40
CA GLN A 45 -8.37 8.93 35.39
C GLN A 45 -7.72 8.13 34.23
N GLU A 46 -8.48 7.18 33.72
CA GLU A 46 -8.13 6.46 32.48
C GLU A 46 -8.94 7.02 31.32
N PRO A 47 -8.36 7.05 30.09
CA PRO A 47 -9.13 7.38 28.90
C PRO A 47 -10.18 6.30 28.64
N PRO A 48 -11.29 6.63 27.92
CA PRO A 48 -12.23 5.62 27.44
C PRO A 48 -11.50 4.48 26.72
N GLU A 49 -11.99 3.24 26.85
CA GLU A 49 -11.38 2.06 26.21
C GLU A 49 -11.24 2.22 24.69
N SER A 50 -12.18 2.92 24.06
CA SER A 50 -12.13 3.21 22.62
C SER A 50 -10.95 4.08 22.18
N ILE A 51 -10.39 4.87 23.11
CA ILE A 51 -9.21 5.73 22.90
C ILE A 51 -7.95 5.00 23.36
N GLY A 52 -7.89 4.57 24.62
CA GLY A 52 -6.78 3.84 25.24
C GLY A 52 -5.48 4.65 25.33
N TRP A 53 -4.36 3.94 25.48
CA TRP A 53 -3.00 4.48 25.47
C TRP A 53 -2.25 4.04 24.20
N PRO A 54 -1.23 4.80 23.73
CA PRO A 54 -0.43 4.39 22.56
C PRO A 54 0.21 3.01 22.78
N GLY A 55 0.10 2.13 21.78
CA GLY A 55 0.63 0.76 21.86
C GLY A 55 -0.25 -0.25 22.61
N GLU A 56 -1.39 0.17 23.16
CA GLU A 56 -2.37 -0.71 23.79
C GLU A 56 -3.63 -0.88 22.95
N PHE A 57 -4.27 -2.04 23.08
CA PHE A 57 -5.56 -2.31 22.44
C PHE A 57 -6.59 -1.22 22.81
N PRO A 58 -7.39 -0.73 21.88
CA PRO A 58 -7.54 -1.15 20.47
C PRO A 58 -6.64 -0.40 19.47
N PHE A 59 -5.51 0.14 19.89
CA PHE A 59 -4.49 0.81 19.10
C PHE A 59 -4.95 2.11 18.40
N THR A 60 -6.02 2.72 18.87
CA THR A 60 -6.56 3.98 18.32
C THR A 60 -5.48 5.07 18.29
N ARG A 61 -4.66 5.15 19.34
CA ARG A 61 -3.59 6.14 19.52
C ARG A 61 -2.25 5.72 18.91
N GLY A 62 -2.19 4.63 18.14
CA GLY A 62 -0.98 4.13 17.49
C GLY A 62 -0.53 2.77 17.99
N LEU A 63 0.34 2.11 17.20
CA LEU A 63 0.79 0.74 17.45
C LEU A 63 1.90 0.62 18.49
N TYR A 64 2.63 1.69 18.75
CA TYR A 64 3.85 1.69 19.56
C TYR A 64 3.71 2.69 20.72
N ALA A 65 4.12 2.28 21.92
CA ALA A 65 4.07 3.13 23.11
C ALA A 65 4.88 4.43 22.96
N SER A 66 5.99 4.40 22.22
CA SER A 66 6.85 5.56 21.96
C SER A 66 6.43 6.40 20.75
N GLY A 67 5.48 5.93 19.94
CA GLY A 67 5.14 6.60 18.68
C GLY A 67 6.39 6.91 17.86
N TYR A 68 6.43 8.08 17.25
CA TYR A 68 7.58 8.54 16.47
C TYR A 68 8.81 8.97 17.29
N ARG A 69 8.70 9.06 18.61
CA ARG A 69 9.90 9.17 19.48
C ARG A 69 10.81 7.96 19.34
N GLY A 70 10.25 6.78 19.06
CA GLY A 70 11.02 5.56 18.84
C GLY A 70 11.61 5.52 17.44
N LYS A 71 10.75 5.57 16.44
CA LYS A 71 11.12 5.54 15.02
C LYS A 71 10.09 6.34 14.22
N PRO A 72 10.52 7.31 13.40
CA PRO A 72 9.66 7.97 12.44
C PRO A 72 9.14 6.98 11.39
N TRP A 73 8.19 7.42 10.56
CA TRP A 73 7.74 6.66 9.40
C TRP A 73 8.89 6.43 8.41
N THR A 74 8.78 5.36 7.63
CA THR A 74 9.70 5.13 6.52
C THR A 74 9.37 6.10 5.39
N ILE A 75 10.34 6.91 4.96
CA ILE A 75 10.21 7.72 3.76
C ILE A 75 10.35 6.80 2.57
N ARG A 76 9.28 6.69 1.76
CA ARG A 76 9.16 5.71 0.70
C ARG A 76 8.46 6.32 -0.51
N GLN A 77 9.24 7.04 -1.33
CA GLN A 77 8.72 7.60 -2.56
C GLN A 77 8.44 6.48 -3.59
N PHE A 78 7.24 6.47 -4.13
CA PHE A 78 6.83 5.63 -5.25
C PHE A 78 7.54 6.10 -6.51
N SER A 79 8.30 5.24 -7.17
CA SER A 79 9.14 5.64 -8.28
C SER A 79 9.39 4.49 -9.24
N GLY A 80 9.36 4.79 -10.51
CA GLY A 80 9.65 3.92 -11.63
C GLY A 80 9.29 4.63 -12.93
N PHE A 81 10.14 4.54 -13.93
CA PHE A 81 9.90 5.06 -15.26
C PHE A 81 10.93 4.53 -16.26
N GLY A 82 10.54 4.46 -17.51
CA GLY A 82 11.46 4.11 -18.56
C GLY A 82 12.00 2.67 -18.42
N ASN A 83 13.29 2.50 -18.64
CA ASN A 83 13.97 1.21 -18.46
C ASN A 83 14.55 1.06 -17.04
N VAL A 84 14.99 -0.16 -16.72
CA VAL A 84 15.51 -0.53 -15.39
C VAL A 84 16.72 0.30 -14.96
N ARG A 85 17.57 0.73 -15.90
CA ARG A 85 18.75 1.56 -15.61
C ARG A 85 18.34 2.96 -15.14
N GLN A 86 17.42 3.62 -15.85
CA GLN A 86 16.93 4.95 -15.49
C GLN A 86 16.25 4.94 -14.11
N THR A 87 15.48 3.88 -13.83
CA THR A 87 14.84 3.71 -12.51
C THR A 87 15.85 3.42 -11.40
N ASN A 88 16.88 2.60 -11.65
CA ASN A 88 17.97 2.35 -10.71
C ASN A 88 18.73 3.63 -10.37
N GLU A 89 19.05 4.48 -11.36
CA GLU A 89 19.66 5.80 -11.16
C GLU A 89 18.78 6.69 -10.25
N ARG A 90 17.45 6.68 -10.45
CA ARG A 90 16.50 7.40 -9.59
C ARG A 90 16.47 6.85 -8.16
N TYR A 91 16.48 5.53 -7.97
CA TYR A 91 16.55 4.92 -6.65
C TYR A 91 17.82 5.32 -5.91
N THR A 92 18.95 5.27 -6.59
CA THR A 92 20.23 5.68 -6.03
C THR A 92 20.21 7.15 -5.62
N MET A 93 19.65 8.04 -6.44
CA MET A 93 19.50 9.46 -6.12
C MET A 93 18.64 9.66 -4.86
N LEU A 94 17.49 9.01 -4.78
CA LEU A 94 16.55 9.15 -3.65
C LEU A 94 17.14 8.58 -2.35
N LEU A 95 17.80 7.42 -2.39
CA LEU A 95 18.48 6.83 -1.24
C LEU A 95 19.59 7.76 -0.73
N ASN A 96 20.41 8.32 -1.62
CA ASN A 96 21.45 9.30 -1.26
C ASN A 96 20.87 10.60 -0.71
N ALA A 97 19.64 10.96 -1.09
CA ALA A 97 18.93 12.13 -0.57
C ALA A 97 18.20 11.87 0.77
N GLY A 98 18.29 10.64 1.34
CA GLY A 98 17.75 10.31 2.65
C GLY A 98 16.46 9.51 2.64
N GLN A 99 16.01 8.98 1.50
CA GLN A 99 14.94 7.99 1.46
C GLN A 99 15.34 6.71 2.19
N THR A 100 14.42 6.09 2.93
CA THR A 100 14.75 4.96 3.83
C THR A 100 14.14 3.62 3.41
N GLY A 101 13.44 3.58 2.29
CA GLY A 101 12.89 2.35 1.68
C GLY A 101 12.50 2.62 0.23
N LEU A 102 12.40 1.58 -0.59
CA LEU A 102 12.03 1.69 -2.00
C LEU A 102 10.57 1.31 -2.24
N SER A 103 9.96 1.94 -3.24
CA SER A 103 8.65 1.57 -3.77
C SER A 103 8.69 1.59 -5.29
N VAL A 104 8.36 0.45 -5.91
CA VAL A 104 8.49 0.23 -7.35
C VAL A 104 7.17 0.54 -8.04
N ALA A 105 7.20 1.48 -9.00
CA ALA A 105 6.15 1.69 -9.98
C ALA A 105 6.46 0.89 -11.24
N PHE A 106 5.59 -0.04 -11.62
CA PHE A 106 5.71 -0.81 -12.85
C PHE A 106 4.89 -0.18 -13.98
N ASP A 107 5.33 -0.38 -15.22
CA ASP A 107 4.59 0.08 -16.37
C ASP A 107 3.34 -0.79 -16.66
N MET A 108 2.45 -0.28 -17.51
CA MET A 108 1.20 -0.97 -17.82
C MET A 108 1.38 -2.36 -18.40
N PRO A 109 2.33 -2.63 -19.34
CA PRO A 109 2.59 -3.99 -19.78
C PRO A 109 2.92 -4.95 -18.64
N THR A 110 3.82 -4.55 -17.74
CA THR A 110 4.20 -5.34 -16.56
C THR A 110 2.99 -5.58 -15.64
N LEU A 111 2.20 -4.55 -15.33
CA LEU A 111 0.99 -4.65 -14.51
C LEU A 111 -0.06 -5.59 -15.12
N MET A 112 -0.11 -5.67 -16.44
CA MET A 112 -1.02 -6.55 -17.17
C MET A 112 -0.42 -7.94 -17.48
N GLY A 113 0.76 -8.28 -16.93
CA GLY A 113 1.41 -9.57 -17.13
C GLY A 113 1.72 -9.84 -18.59
N ARG A 114 2.27 -8.84 -19.30
CA ARG A 114 2.65 -8.90 -20.72
C ARG A 114 4.10 -8.50 -20.88
N ASP A 115 4.73 -9.09 -21.87
CA ASP A 115 6.07 -8.68 -22.27
C ASP A 115 6.03 -7.39 -23.09
N SER A 116 7.13 -6.66 -23.10
CA SER A 116 7.26 -5.38 -23.81
C SER A 116 7.06 -5.50 -25.33
N ASP A 117 7.25 -6.68 -25.92
CA ASP A 117 7.03 -6.96 -27.34
C ASP A 117 5.62 -7.49 -27.69
N ASP A 118 4.72 -7.65 -26.70
CA ASP A 118 3.31 -7.97 -26.98
C ASP A 118 2.71 -6.81 -27.80
N PRO A 119 1.96 -7.08 -28.87
CA PRO A 119 1.34 -6.02 -29.70
C PRO A 119 0.50 -5.02 -28.93
N ARG A 120 -0.06 -5.42 -27.77
CA ARG A 120 -0.86 -4.56 -26.88
C ARG A 120 -0.01 -3.68 -25.95
N SER A 121 1.29 -3.95 -25.82
CA SER A 121 2.24 -3.17 -25.04
C SER A 121 2.78 -1.96 -25.78
N LYS A 122 2.55 -1.89 -27.10
CA LYS A 122 3.09 -0.83 -27.96
C LYS A 122 2.63 0.55 -27.51
N GLY A 123 3.58 1.42 -27.23
CA GLY A 123 3.35 2.80 -26.80
C GLY A 123 3.16 2.97 -25.28
N GLU A 124 3.15 1.86 -24.51
CA GLU A 124 2.96 1.89 -23.05
C GLU A 124 4.24 1.54 -22.26
N VAL A 125 5.26 1.00 -22.95
CA VAL A 125 6.48 0.52 -22.29
C VAL A 125 7.25 1.66 -21.64
N GLY A 126 7.41 1.57 -20.32
CA GLY A 126 8.15 2.53 -19.52
C GLY A 126 7.43 3.86 -19.24
N HIS A 127 6.17 4.05 -19.67
CA HIS A 127 5.48 5.35 -19.58
C HIS A 127 4.93 5.69 -18.18
N CYS A 128 4.29 4.77 -17.48
CA CYS A 128 3.71 4.98 -16.14
C CYS A 128 4.50 4.29 -15.03
N GLY A 129 5.60 3.65 -15.37
CA GLY A 129 6.45 2.90 -14.46
C GLY A 129 7.62 2.26 -15.20
N VAL A 130 8.38 1.40 -14.52
CA VAL A 130 9.51 0.68 -15.09
C VAL A 130 9.04 -0.59 -15.78
N ALA A 131 9.56 -0.85 -16.98
CA ALA A 131 9.33 -2.09 -17.72
C ALA A 131 10.16 -3.25 -17.14
N VAL A 132 9.50 -4.38 -16.84
CA VAL A 132 10.13 -5.60 -16.32
C VAL A 132 9.56 -6.81 -17.03
N ASP A 133 10.36 -7.43 -17.90
CA ASP A 133 9.99 -8.62 -18.63
C ASP A 133 10.54 -9.92 -18.02
N SER A 134 11.61 -9.84 -17.20
CA SER A 134 12.36 -11.01 -16.76
C SER A 134 13.09 -10.81 -15.43
N ALA A 135 13.59 -11.91 -14.84
CA ALA A 135 14.46 -11.86 -13.67
C ALA A 135 15.73 -11.03 -13.89
N GLN A 136 16.23 -10.95 -15.13
CA GLN A 136 17.39 -10.15 -15.49
C GLN A 136 17.10 -8.63 -15.42
N ASP A 137 15.86 -8.21 -15.77
CA ASP A 137 15.45 -6.82 -15.57
C ASP A 137 15.38 -6.49 -14.08
N MET A 138 14.84 -7.40 -13.27
CA MET A 138 14.77 -7.23 -11.84
C MET A 138 16.17 -7.15 -11.20
N GLU A 139 17.11 -7.96 -11.65
CA GLU A 139 18.51 -7.92 -11.22
C GLU A 139 19.15 -6.55 -11.52
N ARG A 140 18.97 -6.04 -12.75
CA ARG A 140 19.48 -4.73 -13.17
C ARG A 140 18.78 -3.57 -12.45
N LEU A 141 17.48 -3.70 -12.17
CA LEU A 141 16.71 -2.70 -11.44
C LEU A 141 17.29 -2.43 -10.04
N PHE A 142 17.80 -3.48 -9.39
CA PHE A 142 18.40 -3.40 -8.05
C PHE A 142 19.92 -3.54 -8.05
N GLU A 143 20.57 -3.30 -9.17
CA GLU A 143 22.03 -3.32 -9.25
C GLU A 143 22.66 -2.33 -8.26
N GLY A 144 23.59 -2.80 -7.44
CA GLY A 144 24.24 -1.98 -6.41
C GLY A 144 23.40 -1.68 -5.16
N ILE A 145 22.14 -2.15 -5.10
CA ILE A 145 21.25 -1.95 -3.96
C ILE A 145 21.12 -3.27 -3.20
N PRO A 146 21.60 -3.36 -1.94
CA PRO A 146 21.55 -4.61 -1.16
C PRO A 146 20.11 -4.90 -0.71
N LEU A 147 19.48 -5.95 -1.27
CA LEU A 147 18.08 -6.29 -1.03
C LEU A 147 17.79 -6.82 0.38
N ASP A 148 18.78 -7.34 1.07
CA ASP A 148 18.70 -7.78 2.47
C ASP A 148 18.76 -6.64 3.49
N GLN A 149 19.14 -5.41 3.05
CA GLN A 149 19.29 -4.22 3.89
C GLN A 149 18.30 -3.11 3.52
N THR A 150 17.71 -3.18 2.33
CA THR A 150 16.81 -2.16 1.80
C THR A 150 15.40 -2.72 1.70
N THR A 151 14.46 -2.19 2.50
CA THR A 151 13.06 -2.62 2.41
C THR A 151 12.46 -2.16 1.09
N THR A 152 11.85 -3.10 0.36
CA THR A 152 11.29 -2.83 -0.98
C THR A 152 9.79 -3.09 -0.98
N SER A 153 9.02 -2.13 -1.47
CA SER A 153 7.59 -2.29 -1.76
C SER A 153 7.39 -2.43 -3.26
N MET A 154 6.52 -3.34 -3.68
CA MET A 154 6.15 -3.52 -5.08
C MET A 154 4.64 -3.34 -5.24
N THR A 155 4.26 -2.28 -5.96
CA THR A 155 2.85 -1.93 -6.20
C THR A 155 2.39 -2.65 -7.47
N ILE A 156 1.93 -3.88 -7.28
CA ILE A 156 1.49 -4.77 -8.36
C ILE A 156 0.54 -5.82 -7.79
N SER A 157 -0.55 -6.13 -8.48
CA SER A 157 -1.56 -7.08 -8.00
C SER A 157 -1.74 -8.28 -8.94
N GLY A 158 -2.20 -8.09 -10.16
CA GLY A 158 -2.49 -9.20 -11.07
C GLY A 158 -1.31 -10.16 -11.25
N PRO A 159 -0.17 -9.74 -11.77
CA PRO A 159 1.03 -10.57 -11.95
C PRO A 159 2.00 -10.49 -10.77
N ALA A 160 1.53 -10.15 -9.58
CA ALA A 160 2.39 -9.96 -8.42
C ALA A 160 3.27 -11.17 -8.09
N VAL A 161 2.72 -12.38 -8.15
CA VAL A 161 3.46 -13.60 -7.79
C VAL A 161 4.61 -13.90 -8.77
N PRO A 162 4.41 -13.88 -10.11
CA PRO A 162 5.52 -14.00 -11.06
C PRO A 162 6.59 -12.92 -10.88
N VAL A 163 6.20 -11.66 -10.73
CA VAL A 163 7.16 -10.55 -10.52
C VAL A 163 7.93 -10.73 -9.21
N PHE A 164 7.27 -11.18 -8.15
CA PHE A 164 7.93 -11.51 -6.90
C PHE A 164 8.94 -12.65 -7.06
N CYS A 165 8.60 -13.70 -7.83
CA CYS A 165 9.57 -14.76 -8.13
C CYS A 165 10.81 -14.22 -8.87
N MET A 166 10.65 -13.27 -9.78
CA MET A 166 11.79 -12.60 -10.43
C MET A 166 12.63 -11.79 -9.44
N TYR A 167 11.99 -11.11 -8.48
CA TYR A 167 12.67 -10.41 -7.39
C TYR A 167 13.47 -11.36 -6.48
N LEU A 168 12.92 -12.53 -6.15
CA LEU A 168 13.63 -13.56 -5.38
C LEU A 168 14.86 -14.07 -6.13
N VAL A 169 14.75 -14.29 -7.46
CA VAL A 169 15.89 -14.67 -8.30
C VAL A 169 16.96 -13.58 -8.33
N ALA A 170 16.57 -12.31 -8.42
CA ALA A 170 17.52 -11.20 -8.35
C ALA A 170 18.28 -11.17 -7.01
N ALA A 171 17.60 -11.41 -5.89
CA ALA A 171 18.23 -11.51 -4.56
C ALA A 171 19.18 -12.69 -4.47
N GLU A 172 18.78 -13.88 -4.97
CA GLU A 172 19.66 -15.05 -5.06
C GLU A 172 20.93 -14.79 -5.87
N ARG A 173 20.82 -14.07 -7.00
CA ARG A 173 21.96 -13.69 -7.85
C ARG A 173 22.88 -12.66 -7.20
N GLN A 174 22.33 -11.83 -6.31
CA GLN A 174 23.15 -10.98 -5.43
C GLN A 174 23.82 -11.77 -4.29
N GLY A 175 23.61 -13.08 -4.18
CA GLY A 175 24.12 -13.92 -3.11
C GLY A 175 23.41 -13.71 -1.77
N ARG A 176 22.16 -13.22 -1.77
CA ARG A 176 21.36 -12.99 -0.57
C ARG A 176 20.48 -14.19 -0.25
N ASP A 177 20.29 -14.47 1.03
CA ASP A 177 19.27 -15.43 1.46
C ASP A 177 17.89 -14.80 1.34
N ILE A 178 16.97 -15.45 0.63
CA ILE A 178 15.60 -14.95 0.48
C ILE A 178 14.88 -14.82 1.84
N GLY A 179 15.24 -15.64 2.85
CA GLY A 179 14.70 -15.58 4.20
C GLY A 179 15.01 -14.27 4.94
N ASP A 180 16.04 -13.54 4.51
CA ASP A 180 16.45 -12.26 5.09
C ASP A 180 15.75 -11.05 4.47
N LEU A 181 15.01 -11.24 3.37
CA LEU A 181 14.32 -10.14 2.69
C LEU A 181 13.21 -9.54 3.56
N ASP A 182 13.14 -8.23 3.58
CA ASP A 182 12.07 -7.45 4.21
C ASP A 182 11.46 -6.50 3.19
N GLY A 183 10.15 -6.56 3.05
CA GLY A 183 9.46 -5.74 2.07
C GLY A 183 7.96 -6.00 2.07
N THR A 184 7.30 -5.50 1.02
CA THR A 184 5.86 -5.61 0.87
C THR A 184 5.53 -5.83 -0.60
N LEU A 185 4.66 -6.79 -0.86
CA LEU A 185 4.01 -6.96 -2.16
C LEU A 185 2.55 -6.52 -2.03
N GLN A 186 2.01 -5.80 -2.99
CA GLN A 186 0.63 -5.35 -2.90
C GLN A 186 -0.34 -6.51 -3.01
N THR A 187 -0.32 -7.25 -4.10
CA THR A 187 -1.07 -8.51 -4.33
C THR A 187 -2.58 -8.41 -4.08
N ASP A 188 -3.11 -7.23 -3.78
CA ASP A 188 -4.52 -7.00 -3.47
C ASP A 188 -5.36 -7.08 -4.75
N ILE A 189 -6.06 -8.19 -4.93
CA ILE A 189 -6.84 -8.41 -6.16
C ILE A 189 -8.26 -7.87 -6.06
N PHE A 190 -8.85 -7.78 -4.86
CA PHE A 190 -10.21 -7.26 -4.73
C PHE A 190 -10.31 -5.81 -5.19
N LYS A 191 -9.34 -4.96 -4.81
CA LYS A 191 -9.34 -3.56 -5.26
C LYS A 191 -9.20 -3.43 -6.79
N GLU A 192 -8.64 -4.44 -7.48
CA GLU A 192 -8.61 -4.44 -8.94
C GLU A 192 -10.01 -4.56 -9.54
N TYR A 193 -10.82 -5.47 -9.01
CA TYR A 193 -12.20 -5.61 -9.46
C TYR A 193 -13.11 -4.46 -9.00
N ILE A 194 -12.79 -3.84 -7.87
CA ILE A 194 -13.55 -2.72 -7.29
C ILE A 194 -13.22 -1.40 -8.02
N ALA A 195 -11.94 -1.08 -8.23
CA ALA A 195 -11.51 0.26 -8.66
C ALA A 195 -10.49 0.29 -9.80
N GLN A 196 -9.30 -0.37 -9.67
CA GLN A 196 -8.15 -0.10 -10.54
C GLN A 196 -8.18 -0.84 -11.89
N LYS A 197 -8.82 -2.02 -11.96
CA LYS A 197 -9.07 -2.78 -13.20
C LYS A 197 -7.85 -3.51 -13.82
N GLU A 198 -6.83 -3.81 -13.03
CA GLU A 198 -5.60 -4.49 -13.46
C GLU A 198 -5.58 -5.98 -13.07
N TRP A 199 -6.52 -6.77 -13.57
CA TRP A 199 -6.61 -8.22 -13.37
C TRP A 199 -6.09 -9.03 -14.56
N LEU A 200 -5.69 -10.27 -14.31
CA LEU A 200 -5.29 -11.24 -15.35
C LEU A 200 -6.35 -12.32 -15.60
N PHE A 201 -6.98 -12.79 -14.52
CA PHE A 201 -7.92 -13.92 -14.47
C PHE A 201 -9.18 -13.51 -13.72
N GLY A 202 -10.13 -14.45 -13.56
CA GLY A 202 -11.23 -14.27 -12.63
C GLY A 202 -10.79 -14.27 -11.15
N PRO A 203 -11.68 -13.91 -10.22
CA PRO A 203 -11.33 -13.78 -8.79
C PRO A 203 -10.76 -15.07 -8.17
N GLU A 204 -11.34 -16.23 -8.46
CA GLU A 204 -10.95 -17.51 -7.83
C GLU A 204 -9.49 -17.92 -8.12
N PRO A 205 -8.98 -17.91 -9.37
CA PRO A 205 -7.58 -18.18 -9.65
C PRO A 205 -6.63 -17.20 -8.96
N HIS A 206 -6.98 -15.91 -8.87
CA HIS A 206 -6.18 -14.94 -8.15
C HIS A 206 -6.15 -15.20 -6.66
N LEU A 207 -7.29 -15.50 -6.03
CA LEU A 207 -7.35 -15.87 -4.60
C LEU A 207 -6.54 -17.13 -4.30
N ARG A 208 -6.49 -18.09 -5.24
CA ARG A 208 -5.61 -19.24 -5.13
C ARG A 208 -4.14 -18.81 -5.08
N LEU A 209 -3.68 -17.98 -6.03
CA LEU A 209 -2.31 -17.48 -6.07
C LEU A 209 -1.92 -16.72 -4.81
N ILE A 210 -2.83 -15.89 -4.30
CA ILE A 210 -2.63 -15.13 -3.06
C ILE A 210 -2.47 -16.07 -1.87
N GLY A 211 -3.33 -17.07 -1.75
CA GLY A 211 -3.23 -18.06 -0.69
C GLY A 211 -1.92 -18.87 -0.77
N ASP A 212 -1.49 -19.27 -1.97
CA ASP A 212 -0.21 -19.95 -2.19
C ASP A 212 0.97 -19.07 -1.77
N LEU A 213 0.91 -17.75 -2.08
CA LEU A 213 1.92 -16.79 -1.68
C LEU A 213 1.96 -16.59 -0.16
N MET A 214 0.78 -16.49 0.49
CA MET A 214 0.69 -16.39 1.96
C MET A 214 1.38 -17.57 2.65
N GLU A 215 1.09 -18.78 2.21
CA GLU A 215 1.72 -20.01 2.72
C GLU A 215 3.24 -19.99 2.51
N PHE A 216 3.68 -19.67 1.30
CA PHE A 216 5.09 -19.62 0.95
C PHE A 216 5.85 -18.59 1.79
N CYS A 217 5.34 -17.37 1.91
CA CYS A 217 5.98 -16.33 2.71
C CYS A 217 6.00 -16.67 4.19
N ASN A 218 4.91 -17.21 4.74
CA ASN A 218 4.86 -17.62 6.15
C ASN A 218 5.92 -18.68 6.49
N GLN A 219 6.22 -19.59 5.55
CA GLN A 219 7.18 -20.66 5.74
C GLN A 219 8.63 -20.28 5.42
N ARG A 220 8.85 -19.45 4.40
CA ARG A 220 10.16 -19.25 3.79
C ARG A 220 10.72 -17.84 3.94
N ILE A 221 9.85 -16.82 4.04
CA ILE A 221 10.23 -15.41 4.05
C ILE A 221 9.39 -14.65 5.10
N PRO A 222 9.50 -14.97 6.38
CA PRO A 222 8.56 -14.53 7.42
C PRO A 222 8.57 -13.01 7.69
N ARG A 223 9.59 -12.28 7.22
CA ARG A 223 9.66 -10.82 7.35
C ARG A 223 8.98 -10.09 6.19
N TYR A 224 8.73 -10.77 5.07
CA TYR A 224 8.07 -10.19 3.91
C TYR A 224 6.55 -10.13 4.08
N LYS A 225 5.92 -9.03 3.70
CA LYS A 225 4.47 -8.85 3.77
C LYS A 225 3.89 -9.21 2.39
N PRO A 226 3.24 -10.38 2.27
CA PRO A 226 2.75 -10.85 0.98
C PRO A 226 1.57 -10.05 0.44
N ILE A 227 0.86 -9.32 1.32
CA ILE A 227 -0.31 -8.54 0.95
C ILE A 227 -0.25 -7.14 1.58
N SER A 228 -0.51 -6.13 0.75
CA SER A 228 -0.82 -4.77 1.18
C SER A 228 -2.19 -4.40 0.63
N VAL A 229 -3.20 -4.47 1.49
CA VAL A 229 -4.59 -4.19 1.15
C VAL A 229 -4.75 -2.71 0.86
N SER A 230 -5.27 -2.36 -0.32
CA SER A 230 -5.15 -1.01 -0.83
C SER A 230 -6.46 -0.26 -0.99
N GLY A 231 -6.69 0.73 -0.12
CA GLY A 231 -7.75 1.71 -0.22
C GLY A 231 -7.40 2.90 -1.13
N TYR A 232 -6.12 3.17 -1.34
CA TYR A 232 -5.66 4.30 -2.16
C TYR A 232 -6.40 4.39 -3.50
N HIS A 233 -6.41 3.31 -4.28
CA HIS A 233 -7.05 3.28 -5.61
C HIS A 233 -8.58 3.46 -5.55
N ILE A 234 -9.21 2.98 -4.47
CA ILE A 234 -10.63 3.16 -4.21
C ILE A 234 -10.95 4.63 -3.96
N ARG A 235 -10.10 5.31 -3.17
CA ARG A 235 -10.23 6.75 -2.88
C ARG A 235 -9.96 7.60 -4.12
N GLU A 236 -8.93 7.29 -4.87
CA GLU A 236 -8.57 7.96 -6.13
C GLU A 236 -9.67 7.82 -7.20
N ALA A 237 -10.43 6.73 -7.17
CA ALA A 237 -11.59 6.53 -8.04
C ALA A 237 -12.81 7.39 -7.65
N GLY A 238 -12.77 8.09 -6.51
CA GLY A 238 -13.79 9.07 -6.08
C GLY A 238 -14.68 8.61 -4.93
N SER A 239 -14.33 7.53 -4.20
CA SER A 239 -15.06 7.12 -3.00
C SER A 239 -14.94 8.15 -1.87
N THR A 240 -15.88 8.11 -0.91
CA THR A 240 -15.73 8.84 0.35
C THR A 240 -14.65 8.21 1.23
N ALA A 241 -14.18 8.94 2.26
CA ALA A 241 -13.22 8.40 3.24
C ALA A 241 -13.80 7.18 4.01
N ALA A 242 -15.09 7.19 4.30
CA ALA A 242 -15.75 6.06 4.96
C ALA A 242 -15.86 4.82 4.04
N GLN A 243 -16.13 5.02 2.75
CA GLN A 243 -16.13 3.94 1.75
C GLN A 243 -14.71 3.38 1.55
N GLU A 244 -13.70 4.23 1.40
CA GLU A 244 -12.29 3.80 1.35
C GLU A 244 -11.95 2.93 2.56
N LEU A 245 -12.22 3.43 3.78
CA LEU A 245 -11.98 2.71 5.02
C LEU A 245 -12.68 1.35 5.03
N ALA A 246 -13.97 1.34 4.72
CA ALA A 246 -14.77 0.13 4.82
C ALA A 246 -14.39 -0.90 3.74
N PHE A 247 -14.24 -0.52 2.49
CA PHE A 247 -13.91 -1.44 1.41
C PHE A 247 -12.51 -2.04 1.63
N THR A 248 -11.54 -1.21 2.03
CA THR A 248 -10.19 -1.67 2.34
C THR A 248 -10.16 -2.68 3.49
N LEU A 249 -10.85 -2.39 4.60
CA LEU A 249 -10.88 -3.32 5.73
C LEU A 249 -11.67 -4.58 5.39
N ALA A 250 -12.76 -4.50 4.61
CA ALA A 250 -13.49 -5.66 4.12
C ALA A 250 -12.60 -6.58 3.28
N ASP A 251 -11.83 -6.03 2.33
CA ASP A 251 -10.84 -6.78 1.55
C ASP A 251 -9.81 -7.44 2.48
N GLY A 252 -9.33 -6.72 3.50
CA GLY A 252 -8.44 -7.27 4.52
C GLY A 252 -9.06 -8.44 5.29
N PHE A 253 -10.31 -8.33 5.70
CA PHE A 253 -11.04 -9.42 6.37
C PHE A 253 -11.21 -10.63 5.45
N ALA A 254 -11.49 -10.42 4.17
CA ALA A 254 -11.56 -11.52 3.21
C ALA A 254 -10.22 -12.24 3.04
N TYR A 255 -9.08 -11.55 3.10
CA TYR A 255 -7.77 -12.21 3.12
C TYR A 255 -7.50 -12.95 4.44
N VAL A 256 -8.02 -12.48 5.56
CA VAL A 256 -8.00 -13.25 6.83
C VAL A 256 -8.80 -14.53 6.69
N GLU A 257 -10.03 -14.45 6.15
CA GLU A 257 -10.88 -15.63 5.88
C GLU A 257 -10.19 -16.62 4.92
N LEU A 258 -9.50 -16.13 3.89
CA LEU A 258 -8.71 -16.95 2.97
C LEU A 258 -7.59 -17.71 3.70
N GLY A 259 -6.83 -17.05 4.57
CA GLY A 259 -5.78 -17.67 5.37
C GLY A 259 -6.33 -18.75 6.30
N ILE A 260 -7.41 -18.47 7.02
CA ILE A 260 -8.10 -19.41 7.92
C ILE A 260 -8.64 -20.62 7.13
N LYS A 261 -9.27 -20.40 5.98
CA LYS A 261 -9.78 -21.46 5.09
C LYS A 261 -8.67 -22.40 4.62
N ARG A 262 -7.43 -21.89 4.48
CA ARG A 262 -6.25 -22.69 4.14
C ARG A 262 -5.60 -23.34 5.36
N GLY A 263 -6.17 -23.23 6.55
CA GLY A 263 -5.67 -23.84 7.77
C GLY A 263 -4.45 -23.12 8.38
N LEU A 264 -4.20 -21.86 7.98
CA LEU A 264 -3.13 -21.07 8.58
C LEU A 264 -3.58 -20.52 9.95
N ASP A 265 -2.64 -20.44 10.90
CA ASP A 265 -2.89 -19.80 12.20
C ASP A 265 -2.94 -18.28 12.03
N VAL A 266 -4.04 -17.65 12.46
CA VAL A 266 -4.22 -16.20 12.34
C VAL A 266 -3.12 -15.41 13.05
N ASP A 267 -2.62 -15.88 14.20
CA ASP A 267 -1.52 -15.23 14.92
C ASP A 267 -0.18 -15.34 14.19
N ALA A 268 -0.02 -16.31 13.28
CA ALA A 268 1.16 -16.46 12.46
C ALA A 268 1.13 -15.63 11.18
N PHE A 269 0.02 -15.63 10.42
CA PHE A 269 -0.03 -14.96 9.12
C PHE A 269 -0.53 -13.52 9.16
N ALA A 270 -1.47 -13.16 10.05
CA ALA A 270 -2.03 -11.80 10.09
C ALA A 270 -0.98 -10.70 10.31
N PRO A 271 0.12 -10.93 11.06
CA PRO A 271 1.24 -9.97 11.10
C PRO A 271 1.89 -9.67 9.74
N GLY A 272 1.68 -10.53 8.75
CA GLY A 272 2.12 -10.35 7.35
C GLY A 272 1.20 -9.48 6.51
N LEU A 273 -0.01 -9.17 6.98
CA LEU A 273 -0.91 -8.24 6.31
C LEU A 273 -0.52 -6.80 6.61
N SER A 274 -0.49 -5.97 5.58
CA SER A 274 -0.31 -4.54 5.69
C SER A 274 -1.38 -3.82 4.86
N PHE A 275 -1.44 -2.50 4.99
CA PHE A 275 -2.47 -1.71 4.33
C PHE A 275 -1.84 -0.53 3.59
N PHE A 276 -2.58 0.00 2.63
CA PHE A 276 -2.20 1.17 1.87
C PHE A 276 -3.43 2.09 1.74
N PHE A 277 -3.37 3.25 2.39
CA PHE A 277 -4.43 4.24 2.38
C PHE A 277 -4.03 5.50 1.64
N ASP A 278 -5.03 6.20 1.14
CA ASP A 278 -4.92 7.56 0.69
C ASP A 278 -4.85 8.54 1.87
N ALA A 279 -4.30 9.73 1.67
CA ALA A 279 -4.46 10.89 2.53
C ALA A 279 -4.93 12.08 1.70
N HIS A 280 -6.23 12.36 1.76
CA HIS A 280 -6.87 13.45 1.00
C HIS A 280 -6.79 14.78 1.76
N ILE A 281 -7.25 15.85 1.14
CA ILE A 281 -7.10 17.22 1.63
C ILE A 281 -7.96 17.57 2.87
N ASP A 282 -8.98 16.78 3.21
CA ASP A 282 -9.77 17.04 4.44
C ASP A 282 -9.01 16.53 5.67
N PHE A 283 -8.23 17.44 6.24
CA PHE A 283 -7.21 17.17 7.24
C PHE A 283 -7.69 16.35 8.45
N PHE A 284 -8.82 16.73 9.03
CA PHE A 284 -9.31 16.06 10.24
C PHE A 284 -10.04 14.75 9.93
N GLU A 285 -10.71 14.67 8.79
CA GLU A 285 -11.36 13.44 8.33
C GLU A 285 -10.33 12.33 8.10
N GLU A 286 -9.19 12.64 7.49
CA GLU A 286 -8.12 11.68 7.24
C GLU A 286 -7.48 11.18 8.54
N ILE A 287 -7.20 12.06 9.50
CA ILE A 287 -6.69 11.66 10.83
C ILE A 287 -7.68 10.71 11.51
N ALA A 288 -8.96 11.03 11.51
CA ALA A 288 -10.01 10.21 12.10
C ALA A 288 -10.14 8.85 11.40
N LYS A 289 -10.03 8.80 10.07
CA LYS A 289 -10.02 7.57 9.27
C LYS A 289 -8.93 6.61 9.72
N PHE A 290 -7.70 7.06 9.85
CA PHE A 290 -6.57 6.21 10.25
C PHE A 290 -6.70 5.72 11.71
N ARG A 291 -7.24 6.53 12.59
CA ARG A 291 -7.54 6.16 13.97
C ARG A 291 -8.64 5.09 14.03
N ALA A 292 -9.72 5.29 13.28
CA ALA A 292 -10.82 4.33 13.15
C ALA A 292 -10.34 3.01 12.53
N ALA A 293 -9.49 3.05 11.49
CA ALA A 293 -8.94 1.87 10.83
C ALA A 293 -8.23 0.93 11.83
N ARG A 294 -7.32 1.46 12.65
CA ARG A 294 -6.61 0.64 13.66
C ARG A 294 -7.57 0.03 14.67
N ARG A 295 -8.53 0.81 15.16
CA ARG A 295 -9.51 0.37 16.16
C ARG A 295 -10.43 -0.73 15.64
N ILE A 296 -10.97 -0.56 14.43
CA ILE A 296 -11.85 -1.55 13.79
C ILE A 296 -11.07 -2.84 13.54
N TRP A 297 -9.92 -2.74 12.88
CA TRP A 297 -9.09 -3.90 12.58
C TRP A 297 -8.75 -4.71 13.82
N ALA A 298 -8.28 -4.06 14.89
CA ALA A 298 -7.91 -4.74 16.13
C ALA A 298 -9.08 -5.49 16.76
N ARG A 299 -10.27 -4.87 16.79
CA ARG A 299 -11.49 -5.49 17.33
C ARG A 299 -11.91 -6.69 16.49
N TRP A 300 -11.99 -6.54 15.17
CA TRP A 300 -12.38 -7.63 14.28
C TRP A 300 -11.41 -8.81 14.35
N LEU A 301 -10.10 -8.55 14.34
CA LEU A 301 -9.10 -9.63 14.44
C LEU A 301 -9.24 -10.38 15.77
N ARG A 302 -9.45 -9.68 16.89
CA ARG A 302 -9.62 -10.30 18.20
C ARG A 302 -10.97 -10.99 18.35
N ASP A 303 -12.05 -10.28 18.07
CA ASP A 303 -13.41 -10.67 18.49
C ASP A 303 -14.10 -11.56 17.45
N VAL A 304 -13.77 -11.43 16.15
CA VAL A 304 -14.37 -12.20 15.07
C VAL A 304 -13.44 -13.33 14.61
N TYR A 305 -12.15 -13.03 14.39
CA TYR A 305 -11.20 -14.00 13.84
C TYR A 305 -10.32 -14.69 14.87
N GLY A 306 -10.45 -14.34 16.15
CA GLY A 306 -9.84 -15.04 17.27
C GLY A 306 -8.33 -14.82 17.45
N ALA A 307 -7.77 -13.75 16.88
CA ALA A 307 -6.37 -13.39 17.06
C ALA A 307 -6.06 -13.07 18.53
N LYS A 308 -5.03 -13.71 19.10
CA LYS A 308 -4.67 -13.63 20.51
C LYS A 308 -3.52 -12.67 20.78
N THR A 309 -2.62 -12.52 19.81
CA THR A 309 -1.43 -11.68 19.97
C THR A 309 -1.70 -10.25 19.54
N ALA A 310 -1.14 -9.29 20.24
CA ALA A 310 -1.23 -7.88 19.87
C ALA A 310 -0.70 -7.64 18.43
N ARG A 311 0.35 -8.37 18.05
CA ARG A 311 0.98 -8.23 16.72
C ARG A 311 0.05 -8.65 15.59
N ALA A 312 -0.80 -9.66 15.77
CA ALA A 312 -1.81 -10.06 14.79
C ALA A 312 -2.96 -9.05 14.68
N GLN A 313 -3.20 -8.26 15.74
CA GLN A 313 -4.23 -7.23 15.79
C GLN A 313 -3.74 -5.86 15.27
N TRP A 314 -2.46 -5.72 14.92
CA TRP A 314 -1.91 -4.46 14.44
C TRP A 314 -2.27 -4.18 12.99
N LEU A 315 -2.83 -3.02 12.72
CA LEU A 315 -2.99 -2.49 11.38
C LEU A 315 -1.80 -1.59 11.05
N ARG A 316 -0.81 -2.13 10.33
CA ARG A 316 0.31 -1.35 9.78
C ARG A 316 -0.04 -0.89 8.39
N PHE A 317 0.20 0.38 8.11
CA PHE A 317 -0.15 0.94 6.82
C PHE A 317 0.88 1.91 6.26
N HIS A 318 0.95 1.89 4.96
CA HIS A 318 1.54 2.93 4.11
C HIS A 318 0.48 3.97 3.80
N THR A 319 0.88 5.22 3.65
CA THR A 319 0.01 6.28 3.15
C THR A 319 0.66 6.96 1.94
N GLN A 320 -0.13 7.24 0.94
CA GLN A 320 0.23 8.16 -0.14
C GLN A 320 -0.71 9.36 -0.06
N THR A 321 -0.19 10.56 -0.28
CA THR A 321 -1.00 11.76 -0.42
C THR A 321 -1.86 11.65 -1.69
N ALA A 322 -3.09 12.19 -1.67
CA ALA A 322 -4.04 12.04 -2.77
C ALA A 322 -3.55 12.72 -4.06
N GLY A 323 -3.55 11.96 -5.16
CA GLY A 323 -3.35 12.49 -6.50
C GLY A 323 -4.59 13.23 -7.00
N VAL A 324 -5.77 12.69 -6.71
CA VAL A 324 -7.07 13.25 -7.12
C VAL A 324 -7.36 14.66 -6.57
N SER A 325 -6.71 15.05 -5.48
CA SER A 325 -6.81 16.40 -4.89
C SER A 325 -5.97 17.45 -5.62
N LEU A 326 -4.95 17.01 -6.38
CA LEU A 326 -4.01 17.89 -7.07
C LEU A 326 -4.61 18.44 -8.38
N THR A 327 -4.12 19.59 -8.83
CA THR A 327 -4.66 20.26 -10.00
C THR A 327 -3.58 20.61 -11.03
N ALA A 328 -3.96 20.55 -12.31
CA ALA A 328 -3.11 21.03 -13.40
C ALA A 328 -3.02 22.57 -13.41
N GLN A 329 -4.05 23.23 -12.91
CA GLN A 329 -4.08 24.69 -12.76
C GLN A 329 -3.26 25.09 -11.52
N GLN A 330 -2.41 26.11 -11.67
CA GLN A 330 -1.56 26.61 -10.58
C GLN A 330 -0.79 25.48 -9.85
N PRO A 331 -0.01 24.65 -10.55
CA PRO A 331 0.55 23.39 -10.01
C PRO A 331 1.50 23.59 -8.83
N GLN A 332 2.06 24.80 -8.62
CA GLN A 332 2.86 25.12 -7.44
C GLN A 332 2.06 24.98 -6.13
N ASN A 333 0.73 25.19 -6.17
CA ASN A 333 -0.14 25.00 -5.01
C ASN A 333 -0.22 23.53 -4.60
N ASN A 334 0.13 22.58 -5.47
CA ASN A 334 0.16 21.16 -5.16
C ASN A 334 1.18 20.83 -4.07
N VAL A 335 2.29 21.57 -3.96
CA VAL A 335 3.24 21.42 -2.85
C VAL A 335 2.55 21.65 -1.50
N VAL A 336 1.69 22.68 -1.42
CA VAL A 336 0.95 22.99 -0.20
C VAL A 336 -0.09 21.92 0.10
N ARG A 337 -0.84 21.42 -0.91
CA ARG A 337 -1.81 20.34 -0.75
C ARG A 337 -1.14 19.08 -0.22
N THR A 338 -0.10 18.64 -0.90
CA THR A 338 0.71 17.47 -0.51
C THR A 338 1.27 17.61 0.91
N ALA A 339 1.73 18.79 1.31
CA ALA A 339 2.25 19.02 2.67
C ALA A 339 1.16 18.86 3.74
N ILE A 340 -0.06 19.36 3.48
CA ILE A 340 -1.21 19.23 4.40
C ILE A 340 -1.66 17.77 4.49
N GLU A 341 -1.77 17.07 3.38
CA GLU A 341 -2.13 15.65 3.30
C GLU A 341 -1.10 14.77 4.00
N ALA A 342 0.19 15.03 3.77
CA ALA A 342 1.28 14.34 4.45
C ALA A 342 1.23 14.56 5.98
N LEU A 343 0.95 15.79 6.41
CA LEU A 343 0.81 16.10 7.84
C LEU A 343 -0.40 15.37 8.46
N ALA A 344 -1.52 15.25 7.73
CA ALA A 344 -2.67 14.47 8.18
C ALA A 344 -2.31 12.98 8.34
N ALA A 345 -1.60 12.40 7.36
CA ALA A 345 -1.10 11.02 7.43
C ALA A 345 -0.18 10.80 8.65
N VAL A 346 0.73 11.73 8.92
CA VAL A 346 1.67 11.67 10.06
C VAL A 346 0.91 11.75 11.38
N LEU A 347 0.02 12.72 11.54
CA LEU A 347 -0.81 12.84 12.75
C LEU A 347 -1.81 11.68 12.88
N GLY A 348 -2.19 11.05 11.79
CA GLY A 348 -2.93 9.80 11.75
C GLY A 348 -2.13 8.55 12.11
N GLY A 349 -0.80 8.64 12.23
CA GLY A 349 0.08 7.56 12.69
C GLY A 349 0.53 6.58 11.61
N THR A 350 0.75 7.04 10.38
CA THR A 350 1.27 6.22 9.28
C THR A 350 2.62 5.57 9.59
N ASN A 351 2.87 4.38 9.04
CA ASN A 351 4.15 3.67 9.23
C ASN A 351 5.15 3.91 8.09
N SER A 352 4.67 4.28 6.93
CA SER A 352 5.48 4.75 5.80
C SER A 352 4.67 5.74 4.96
N LEU A 353 5.34 6.64 4.25
CA LEU A 353 4.72 7.73 3.54
C LEU A 353 5.34 7.94 2.16
N HIS A 354 4.48 8.15 1.17
CA HIS A 354 4.79 8.77 -0.11
C HIS A 354 4.11 10.13 -0.20
N THR A 355 4.81 11.11 -0.72
CA THR A 355 4.31 12.44 -1.05
C THR A 355 4.32 12.64 -2.55
N ASN A 356 3.17 12.94 -3.15
CA ASN A 356 3.05 13.22 -4.57
C ASN A 356 3.86 14.47 -4.95
N ALA A 357 4.44 14.44 -6.12
CA ALA A 357 5.16 15.58 -6.67
C ALA A 357 4.18 16.63 -7.23
N LEU A 358 4.62 17.86 -7.34
CA LEU A 358 3.77 18.97 -7.82
C LEU A 358 3.28 18.80 -9.27
N ASP A 359 3.99 18.00 -10.06
CA ASP A 359 3.71 17.69 -11.47
C ASP A 359 2.94 16.36 -11.67
N GLU A 360 2.49 15.71 -10.58
CA GLU A 360 1.79 14.41 -10.58
C GLU A 360 0.61 14.35 -11.56
N VAL A 361 -0.18 15.41 -11.61
CA VAL A 361 -1.35 15.52 -12.50
C VAL A 361 -0.96 15.59 -14.00
N LEU A 362 0.27 15.97 -14.30
CA LEU A 362 0.74 16.24 -15.66
C LEU A 362 1.58 15.09 -16.23
N ALA A 363 2.43 14.47 -15.40
CA ALA A 363 3.37 13.44 -15.82
C ALA A 363 4.01 12.74 -14.62
N LEU A 364 4.82 11.70 -14.86
CA LEU A 364 5.73 11.16 -13.86
C LEU A 364 6.70 12.25 -13.37
N PRO A 365 7.12 12.22 -12.10
CA PRO A 365 7.89 13.30 -11.49
C PRO A 365 9.21 13.61 -12.19
N SER A 366 9.43 14.89 -12.48
CA SER A 366 10.76 15.41 -12.82
C SER A 366 11.73 15.23 -11.64
N ALA A 367 13.03 15.33 -11.86
CA ALA A 367 14.02 15.17 -10.78
C ALA A 367 13.83 16.21 -9.65
N GLY A 368 13.59 17.47 -10.02
CA GLY A 368 13.37 18.55 -9.04
C GLY A 368 12.05 18.42 -8.30
N ALA A 369 10.98 17.99 -8.97
CA ALA A 369 9.70 17.75 -8.34
C ALA A 369 9.75 16.56 -7.36
N ALA A 370 10.44 15.47 -7.72
CA ALA A 370 10.65 14.32 -6.85
C ALA A 370 11.50 14.69 -5.61
N GLU A 371 12.53 15.53 -5.77
CA GLU A 371 13.32 16.02 -4.63
C GLU A 371 12.46 16.90 -3.72
N THR A 372 11.66 17.83 -4.25
CA THR A 372 10.76 18.69 -3.45
C THR A 372 9.75 17.84 -2.66
N ALA A 373 9.18 16.80 -3.27
CA ALA A 373 8.28 15.87 -2.60
C ALA A 373 8.97 15.13 -1.44
N LEU A 374 10.22 14.67 -1.64
CA LEU A 374 11.02 14.07 -0.57
C LEU A 374 11.31 15.07 0.56
N ARG A 375 11.73 16.29 0.24
CA ARG A 375 12.01 17.35 1.22
C ARG A 375 10.77 17.74 2.03
N THR A 376 9.57 17.67 1.45
CA THR A 376 8.31 17.89 2.17
C THR A 376 8.18 16.96 3.37
N GLN A 377 8.49 15.68 3.23
CA GLN A 377 8.47 14.74 4.36
C GLN A 377 9.56 15.06 5.39
N GLN A 378 10.75 15.45 4.95
CA GLN A 378 11.86 15.77 5.85
C GLN A 378 11.58 17.03 6.67
N VAL A 379 11.02 18.08 6.06
CA VAL A 379 10.57 19.30 6.78
C VAL A 379 9.55 18.93 7.87
N ILE A 380 8.54 18.12 7.53
CA ILE A 380 7.54 17.65 8.50
C ILE A 380 8.22 16.87 9.64
N MET A 381 9.18 15.99 9.32
CA MET A 381 9.84 15.12 10.29
C MET A 381 10.78 15.86 11.23
N GLU A 382 11.53 16.83 10.72
CA GLU A 382 12.66 17.42 11.41
C GLU A 382 12.36 18.78 12.03
N GLU A 383 11.44 19.58 11.41
CA GLU A 383 11.26 20.98 11.80
C GLU A 383 9.98 21.24 12.60
N THR A 384 8.92 20.43 12.40
CA THR A 384 7.57 20.75 12.93
C THR A 384 7.33 20.30 14.37
N GLY A 385 8.20 19.43 14.93
CA GLY A 385 8.00 18.85 16.27
C GLY A 385 6.93 17.75 16.35
N VAL A 386 6.24 17.38 15.27
CA VAL A 386 5.17 16.34 15.27
C VAL A 386 5.67 14.97 15.71
N THR A 387 6.97 14.71 15.65
CA THR A 387 7.59 13.46 16.08
C THR A 387 7.92 13.42 17.58
N SER A 388 7.67 14.49 18.31
CA SER A 388 8.07 14.63 19.71
C SER A 388 7.04 14.15 20.72
N VAL A 389 5.78 13.93 20.32
CA VAL A 389 4.69 13.47 21.17
C VAL A 389 3.94 12.34 20.48
N ALA A 390 3.63 11.27 21.20
CA ALA A 390 2.78 10.20 20.66
C ALA A 390 1.32 10.64 20.64
N ASP A 391 0.68 10.60 19.46
CA ASP A 391 -0.71 10.98 19.25
C ASP A 391 -1.11 12.29 19.94
N PRO A 392 -0.57 13.44 19.50
CA PRO A 392 -0.79 14.72 20.17
C PRO A 392 -2.25 15.20 20.12
N LEU A 393 -3.08 14.66 19.24
CA LEU A 393 -4.51 14.98 19.09
C LEU A 393 -5.43 14.07 19.90
N GLY A 394 -4.88 13.04 20.57
CA GLY A 394 -5.65 12.12 21.41
C GLY A 394 -6.38 12.85 22.54
N GLY A 395 -7.71 12.60 22.66
CA GLY A 395 -8.59 13.27 23.62
C GLY A 395 -9.18 14.60 23.11
N SER A 396 -8.87 15.02 21.89
CA SER A 396 -9.59 16.14 21.25
C SER A 396 -11.06 15.74 21.05
N TRP A 397 -11.99 16.53 21.60
CA TRP A 397 -13.43 16.28 21.46
C TRP A 397 -13.85 16.07 20.00
N TYR A 398 -13.32 16.87 19.09
CA TYR A 398 -13.66 16.79 17.68
C TYR A 398 -13.08 15.54 17.02
N ILE A 399 -11.78 15.26 17.23
CA ILE A 399 -11.12 14.11 16.63
C ILE A 399 -11.72 12.79 17.11
N GLU A 400 -12.00 12.66 18.42
CA GLU A 400 -12.59 11.43 18.95
C GLU A 400 -14.02 11.22 18.44
N ALA A 401 -14.85 12.28 18.41
CA ALA A 401 -16.21 12.21 17.87
C ALA A 401 -16.21 11.85 16.37
N LEU A 402 -15.30 12.42 15.58
CA LEU A 402 -15.18 12.11 14.16
C LEU A 402 -14.65 10.69 13.93
N THR A 403 -13.71 10.23 14.78
CA THR A 403 -13.23 8.83 14.77
C THR A 403 -14.36 7.84 15.06
N ASP A 404 -15.21 8.13 16.04
CA ASP A 404 -16.37 7.28 16.37
C ASP A 404 -17.38 7.24 15.23
N ARG A 405 -17.67 8.38 14.64
CA ARG A 405 -18.57 8.45 13.47
C ARG A 405 -18.02 7.67 12.27
N MET A 406 -16.75 7.87 11.94
CA MET A 406 -16.09 7.15 10.84
C MET A 406 -16.13 5.62 11.06
N ALA A 407 -15.92 5.17 12.29
CA ALA A 407 -16.03 3.76 12.63
C ALA A 407 -17.45 3.23 12.47
N ALA A 408 -18.46 3.98 12.90
CA ALA A 408 -19.86 3.58 12.78
C ALA A 408 -20.32 3.51 11.31
N GLU A 409 -19.89 4.44 10.46
CA GLU A 409 -20.18 4.41 9.03
C GLU A 409 -19.53 3.19 8.34
N ALA A 410 -18.28 2.86 8.69
CA ALA A 410 -17.60 1.68 8.17
C ALA A 410 -18.30 0.38 8.59
N GLU A 411 -18.70 0.25 9.85
CA GLU A 411 -19.45 -0.93 10.35
C GLU A 411 -20.80 -1.09 9.65
N ALA A 412 -21.50 0.00 9.33
CA ALA A 412 -22.75 -0.05 8.55
C ALA A 412 -22.50 -0.54 7.10
N ILE A 413 -21.37 -0.20 6.50
CA ILE A 413 -20.98 -0.70 5.18
C ILE A 413 -20.61 -2.19 5.26
N PHE A 414 -19.89 -2.64 6.29
CA PHE A 414 -19.61 -4.08 6.49
C PHE A 414 -20.89 -4.90 6.60
N ALA A 415 -21.90 -4.39 7.29
CA ALA A 415 -23.19 -5.06 7.37
C ALA A 415 -23.82 -5.24 5.97
N LYS A 416 -23.83 -4.19 5.15
CA LYS A 416 -24.31 -4.26 3.76
C LYS A 416 -23.54 -5.31 2.92
N ILE A 417 -22.21 -5.34 3.04
CA ILE A 417 -21.38 -6.31 2.31
C ILE A 417 -21.72 -7.73 2.76
N ARG A 418 -21.81 -7.99 4.06
CA ARG A 418 -22.14 -9.31 4.60
C ARG A 418 -23.57 -9.76 4.24
N ASP A 419 -24.52 -8.83 4.17
CA ASP A 419 -25.89 -9.13 3.76
C ASP A 419 -26.01 -9.59 2.29
N MET A 420 -25.05 -9.24 1.43
CA MET A 420 -24.96 -9.76 0.06
C MET A 420 -24.46 -11.22 0.02
N SER A 421 -23.79 -11.70 1.07
CA SER A 421 -23.22 -13.04 1.13
C SER A 421 -24.24 -14.08 1.49
N PRO A 422 -24.32 -15.22 0.77
CA PRO A 422 -25.20 -16.33 1.15
C PRO A 422 -24.84 -16.98 2.50
N ASP A 423 -23.60 -16.92 2.93
CA ASP A 423 -23.08 -17.51 4.17
C ASP A 423 -22.71 -16.48 5.24
N GLY A 424 -22.93 -15.18 4.96
CA GLY A 424 -22.61 -14.08 5.86
C GLY A 424 -21.10 -13.77 5.99
N SER A 425 -20.24 -14.38 5.15
CA SER A 425 -18.81 -14.10 5.12
C SER A 425 -18.50 -12.77 4.43
N MET A 426 -17.37 -12.15 4.77
CA MET A 426 -16.92 -10.95 4.08
C MET A 426 -16.50 -11.28 2.64
N THR A 427 -15.77 -12.37 2.44
CA THR A 427 -15.36 -12.85 1.11
C THR A 427 -16.54 -13.08 0.17
N GLY A 428 -17.59 -13.77 0.64
CA GLY A 428 -18.80 -14.02 -0.15
C GLY A 428 -19.50 -12.72 -0.53
N GLY A 429 -19.60 -11.77 0.39
CA GLY A 429 -20.19 -10.46 0.15
C GLY A 429 -19.43 -9.63 -0.88
N ILE A 430 -18.08 -9.61 -0.79
CA ILE A 430 -17.23 -8.90 -1.76
C ILE A 430 -17.37 -9.51 -3.16
N LEU A 431 -17.27 -10.83 -3.29
CA LEU A 431 -17.40 -11.50 -4.58
C LEU A 431 -18.78 -11.22 -5.22
N ARG A 432 -19.84 -11.23 -4.42
CA ARG A 432 -21.18 -10.88 -4.89
C ARG A 432 -21.31 -9.41 -5.27
N GLY A 433 -20.73 -8.50 -4.49
CA GLY A 433 -20.72 -7.06 -4.78
C GLY A 433 -19.91 -6.71 -6.04
N ILE A 434 -18.84 -7.47 -6.33
CA ILE A 434 -18.10 -7.38 -7.59
C ILE A 434 -18.96 -7.88 -8.76
N GLU A 435 -19.59 -9.04 -8.60
CA GLU A 435 -20.43 -9.66 -9.64
C GLU A 435 -21.60 -8.77 -10.07
N ASN A 436 -22.24 -8.11 -9.12
CA ASN A 436 -23.41 -7.26 -9.37
C ASN A 436 -23.09 -5.77 -9.58
N GLY A 437 -21.81 -5.38 -9.54
CA GLY A 437 -21.37 -4.00 -9.76
C GLY A 437 -21.64 -3.03 -8.60
N TRP A 438 -21.98 -3.52 -7.41
CA TRP A 438 -22.35 -2.68 -6.27
C TRP A 438 -21.23 -1.74 -5.86
N PHE A 439 -19.99 -2.21 -5.74
CA PHE A 439 -18.86 -1.37 -5.35
C PHE A 439 -18.57 -0.24 -6.34
N THR A 440 -18.57 -0.56 -7.63
CA THR A 440 -18.35 0.45 -8.69
C THR A 440 -19.49 1.47 -8.72
N GLY A 441 -20.73 1.04 -8.46
CA GLY A 441 -21.88 1.93 -8.32
C GLY A 441 -21.73 2.91 -7.14
N GLU A 442 -21.42 2.39 -5.94
CA GLU A 442 -21.22 3.22 -4.73
C GLU A 442 -20.09 4.26 -4.92
N ILE A 443 -18.99 3.89 -5.59
CA ILE A 443 -17.87 4.81 -5.89
C ILE A 443 -18.32 5.86 -6.92
N ALA A 444 -19.02 5.46 -7.98
CA ALA A 444 -19.49 6.37 -9.02
C ALA A 444 -20.49 7.40 -8.47
N ASP A 445 -21.40 6.96 -7.60
CA ASP A 445 -22.37 7.85 -6.95
C ASP A 445 -21.66 8.88 -6.05
N ALA A 446 -20.67 8.45 -5.25
CA ALA A 446 -19.90 9.36 -4.41
C ALA A 446 -19.11 10.38 -5.25
N ALA A 447 -18.46 9.95 -6.32
CA ALA A 447 -17.72 10.82 -7.23
C ALA A 447 -18.66 11.83 -7.91
N PHE A 448 -19.84 11.41 -8.34
CA PHE A 448 -20.85 12.26 -8.95
C PHE A 448 -21.40 13.29 -7.96
N GLU A 449 -21.71 12.91 -6.72
CA GLU A 449 -22.13 13.85 -5.68
C GLU A 449 -21.06 14.90 -5.38
N TYR A 450 -19.79 14.50 -5.34
CA TYR A 450 -18.68 15.43 -5.14
C TYR A 450 -18.58 16.43 -6.31
N GLN A 451 -18.68 15.95 -7.55
CA GLN A 451 -18.69 16.80 -8.73
C GLN A 451 -19.86 17.81 -8.70
N GLN A 452 -21.06 17.38 -8.31
CA GLN A 452 -22.21 18.27 -8.18
C GLN A 452 -21.97 19.39 -7.14
N LYS A 453 -21.31 19.06 -6.00
CA LYS A 453 -20.95 20.07 -4.98
C LYS A 453 -19.98 21.12 -5.51
N LEU A 454 -19.03 20.73 -6.38
CA LEU A 454 -18.14 21.65 -7.06
C LEU A 454 -18.89 22.56 -8.04
N GLU A 455 -19.78 22.02 -8.85
CA GLU A 455 -20.58 22.77 -9.82
C GLU A 455 -21.54 23.76 -9.15
N LYS A 456 -22.10 23.39 -8.01
CA LYS A 456 -22.95 24.27 -7.19
C LYS A 456 -22.19 25.25 -6.32
N SER A 457 -20.86 25.27 -6.38
CA SER A 457 -19.99 26.08 -5.51
C SER A 457 -20.19 25.82 -4.00
N GLU A 458 -20.62 24.62 -3.62
CA GLU A 458 -20.69 24.17 -2.23
C GLU A 458 -19.31 23.70 -1.71
N LYS A 459 -18.42 23.33 -2.63
CA LYS A 459 -17.00 23.01 -2.41
C LYS A 459 -16.15 23.85 -3.35
N HIS A 460 -14.94 24.19 -2.89
CA HIS A 460 -14.03 25.02 -3.66
C HIS A 460 -12.65 24.35 -3.82
N ILE A 461 -12.08 24.50 -5.02
CA ILE A 461 -10.71 24.12 -5.34
C ILE A 461 -9.99 25.39 -5.81
N VAL A 462 -8.96 25.82 -5.08
CA VAL A 462 -8.16 26.99 -5.42
C VAL A 462 -7.45 26.76 -6.75
N GLY A 463 -7.57 27.75 -7.63
CA GLY A 463 -7.04 27.67 -9.00
C GLY A 463 -8.00 27.04 -10.00
N VAL A 464 -9.12 26.40 -9.56
CA VAL A 464 -10.11 25.76 -10.42
C VAL A 464 -11.48 26.42 -10.27
N THR A 465 -12.13 26.25 -9.10
CA THR A 465 -13.46 26.82 -8.82
C THR A 465 -13.39 28.12 -8.02
N SER A 466 -12.24 28.41 -7.42
CA SER A 466 -11.96 29.69 -6.75
C SER A 466 -10.56 30.18 -7.12
N HIS A 467 -10.38 31.51 -7.21
CA HIS A 467 -9.12 32.16 -7.58
C HIS A 467 -8.47 31.56 -8.85
N PRO A 468 -9.20 31.52 -10.00
CA PRO A 468 -8.73 30.85 -11.21
C PRO A 468 -7.67 31.63 -11.99
N GLU A 469 -7.37 32.89 -11.62
CA GLU A 469 -6.37 33.71 -12.27
C GLU A 469 -4.98 33.09 -12.12
N THR A 470 -4.32 32.81 -13.23
CA THR A 470 -3.02 32.17 -13.25
C THR A 470 -1.90 33.18 -13.37
N VAL A 471 -0.96 33.17 -12.42
CA VAL A 471 0.31 33.85 -12.50
C VAL A 471 1.40 32.76 -12.44
N GLY A 472 1.94 32.36 -13.60
CA GLY A 472 3.01 31.34 -13.61
C GLY A 472 3.35 30.88 -15.04
N GLY A 473 4.54 30.30 -15.20
CA GLY A 473 5.03 29.69 -16.44
C GLY A 473 4.68 28.22 -16.56
N GLU A 474 4.94 27.64 -17.72
CA GLU A 474 4.83 26.21 -17.96
C GLU A 474 5.83 25.43 -17.10
N LEU A 475 5.40 24.28 -16.55
CA LEU A 475 6.30 23.35 -15.87
C LEU A 475 7.03 22.48 -16.89
N GLU A 476 8.31 22.23 -16.64
CA GLU A 476 9.05 21.20 -17.35
C GLU A 476 8.59 19.82 -16.85
N ILE A 477 8.00 19.01 -17.72
CA ILE A 477 7.51 17.66 -17.41
C ILE A 477 8.47 16.58 -17.94
N LEU A 478 8.56 15.47 -17.22
CA LEU A 478 9.30 14.30 -17.66
C LEU A 478 8.62 13.70 -18.90
N ARG A 479 9.41 13.45 -19.93
CA ARG A 479 8.97 12.76 -21.17
C ARG A 479 9.77 11.49 -21.37
N ILE A 480 9.09 10.38 -21.57
CA ILE A 480 9.73 9.09 -21.86
C ILE A 480 10.05 9.04 -23.36
N SER A 481 11.31 8.75 -23.67
CA SER A 481 11.75 8.61 -25.06
C SER A 481 11.20 7.32 -25.67
N PRO A 482 10.72 7.33 -26.93
CA PRO A 482 10.37 6.12 -27.65
C PRO A 482 11.54 5.12 -27.84
N GLU A 483 12.77 5.54 -27.58
CA GLU A 483 13.94 4.65 -27.59
C GLU A 483 13.90 3.65 -26.44
N VAL A 484 13.30 3.99 -25.32
CA VAL A 484 13.10 3.09 -24.16
C VAL A 484 12.39 1.81 -24.59
N GLU A 485 11.26 1.92 -25.29
CA GLU A 485 10.51 0.77 -25.80
C GLU A 485 11.37 -0.05 -26.79
N ARG A 486 12.03 0.62 -27.73
CA ARG A 486 12.88 -0.06 -28.70
C ARG A 486 14.06 -0.81 -28.06
N GLU A 487 14.68 -0.23 -27.04
CA GLU A 487 15.76 -0.87 -26.27
C GLU A 487 15.23 -2.08 -25.51
N GLN A 488 14.12 -1.93 -24.80
CA GLN A 488 13.53 -3.01 -24.01
C GLN A 488 13.15 -4.21 -24.87
N VAL A 489 12.46 -3.97 -26.00
CA VAL A 489 12.08 -5.03 -26.96
C VAL A 489 13.31 -5.72 -27.57
N ARG A 490 14.35 -4.95 -27.93
CA ARG A 490 15.61 -5.52 -28.47
C ARG A 490 16.34 -6.38 -27.42
N ASP A 491 16.43 -5.90 -26.18
CA ASP A 491 17.08 -6.62 -25.09
C ASP A 491 16.32 -7.91 -24.75
N LEU A 492 14.98 -7.86 -24.73
CA LEU A 492 14.13 -9.02 -24.54
C LEU A 492 14.35 -10.09 -25.63
N ALA A 493 14.38 -9.68 -26.90
CA ALA A 493 14.65 -10.58 -28.03
C ALA A 493 16.04 -11.25 -27.92
N ALA A 494 17.07 -10.47 -27.53
CA ALA A 494 18.42 -11.00 -27.32
C ALA A 494 18.48 -12.04 -26.19
N ARG A 495 17.77 -11.80 -25.06
CA ARG A 495 17.68 -12.73 -23.92
C ARG A 495 17.01 -14.04 -24.31
N ARG A 496 15.88 -13.98 -25.03
CA ARG A 496 15.18 -15.18 -25.51
C ARG A 496 16.06 -16.01 -26.46
N ALA A 497 16.87 -15.36 -27.27
CA ALA A 497 17.80 -16.05 -28.19
C ALA A 497 18.98 -16.72 -27.44
N ALA A 498 19.39 -16.19 -26.30
CA ALA A 498 20.56 -16.66 -25.53
C ALA A 498 20.25 -17.73 -24.47
N ARG A 499 18.98 -17.85 -23.99
CA ARG A 499 18.58 -18.74 -22.91
C ARG A 499 18.46 -20.21 -23.35
N ASP A 500 18.47 -21.14 -22.40
CA ASP A 500 18.08 -22.55 -22.64
C ASP A 500 16.55 -22.67 -22.77
N GLN A 501 16.07 -22.63 -24.01
CA GLN A 501 14.64 -22.73 -24.30
C GLN A 501 14.04 -24.03 -23.78
N GLY A 502 14.78 -25.15 -23.83
CA GLY A 502 14.29 -26.42 -23.31
C GLY A 502 14.10 -26.42 -21.78
N ALA A 503 14.93 -25.67 -21.04
CA ALA A 503 14.73 -25.48 -19.61
C ALA A 503 13.47 -24.66 -19.33
N VAL A 504 13.24 -23.59 -20.09
CA VAL A 504 12.03 -22.76 -19.98
C VAL A 504 10.78 -23.59 -20.26
N ASP A 505 10.76 -24.36 -21.35
CA ASP A 505 9.61 -25.17 -21.74
C ASP A 505 9.25 -26.20 -20.67
N ARG A 506 10.26 -26.86 -20.10
CA ARG A 506 10.06 -27.81 -18.99
C ARG A 506 9.50 -27.12 -17.73
N ALA A 507 10.01 -25.95 -17.37
CA ALA A 507 9.55 -25.21 -16.20
C ALA A 507 8.10 -24.71 -16.37
N LEU A 508 7.75 -24.18 -17.53
CA LEU A 508 6.38 -23.75 -17.85
C LEU A 508 5.41 -24.93 -17.90
N ALA A 509 5.81 -26.09 -18.45
CA ALA A 509 5.01 -27.31 -18.42
C ALA A 509 4.76 -27.81 -16.99
N ALA A 510 5.78 -27.73 -16.12
CA ALA A 510 5.64 -28.08 -14.69
C ALA A 510 4.68 -27.12 -13.97
N LEU A 511 4.72 -25.82 -14.29
CA LEU A 511 3.79 -24.83 -13.75
C LEU A 511 2.34 -25.14 -14.15
N VAL A 512 2.10 -25.44 -15.43
CA VAL A 512 0.77 -25.84 -15.91
C VAL A 512 0.28 -27.12 -15.23
N ALA A 513 1.16 -28.13 -15.08
CA ALA A 513 0.80 -29.36 -14.37
C ALA A 513 0.41 -29.08 -12.91
N ALA A 514 1.15 -28.23 -12.21
CA ALA A 514 0.83 -27.80 -10.85
C ALA A 514 -0.49 -27.00 -10.79
N ALA A 515 -0.76 -26.14 -11.78
CA ALA A 515 -1.99 -25.34 -11.84
C ALA A 515 -3.27 -26.18 -11.91
N ARG A 516 -3.17 -27.41 -12.37
CA ARG A 516 -4.27 -28.40 -12.43
C ARG A 516 -4.47 -29.22 -11.15
N THR A 517 -3.66 -28.96 -10.13
CA THR A 517 -3.72 -29.64 -8.83
C THR A 517 -3.84 -28.60 -7.71
N ASP A 518 -3.89 -29.04 -6.46
CA ASP A 518 -3.89 -28.17 -5.27
C ASP A 518 -2.46 -27.80 -4.80
N ALA A 519 -1.42 -28.10 -5.61
CA ALA A 519 -0.04 -27.76 -5.27
C ALA A 519 0.17 -26.25 -5.22
N ASN A 520 1.03 -25.79 -4.32
CA ASN A 520 1.42 -24.39 -4.23
C ASN A 520 2.20 -23.98 -5.50
N LEU A 521 1.76 -22.88 -6.13
CA LEU A 521 2.27 -22.44 -7.44
C LEU A 521 3.53 -21.57 -7.35
N VAL A 522 3.89 -21.05 -6.17
CA VAL A 522 5.09 -20.22 -6.03
C VAL A 522 6.37 -20.98 -6.38
N PRO A 523 6.62 -22.22 -5.90
CA PRO A 523 7.83 -22.96 -6.25
C PRO A 523 8.00 -23.22 -7.76
N PRO A 524 6.99 -23.70 -8.52
CA PRO A 524 7.15 -23.86 -9.97
C PRO A 524 7.29 -22.53 -10.72
N MET A 525 6.65 -21.42 -10.26
CA MET A 525 6.88 -20.09 -10.84
C MET A 525 8.31 -19.60 -10.59
N LEU A 526 8.84 -19.81 -9.38
CA LEU A 526 10.22 -19.48 -9.06
C LEU A 526 11.21 -20.29 -9.93
N ALA A 527 10.91 -21.56 -10.18
CA ALA A 527 11.69 -22.38 -11.11
C ALA A 527 11.63 -21.86 -12.56
N ALA A 528 10.47 -21.38 -13.00
CA ALA A 528 10.32 -20.77 -14.32
C ALA A 528 11.12 -19.44 -14.41
N ALA A 529 11.08 -18.59 -13.40
CA ALA A 529 11.87 -17.36 -13.33
C ALA A 529 13.38 -17.64 -13.33
N ARG A 530 13.85 -18.66 -12.60
CA ARG A 530 15.26 -19.11 -12.63
C ARG A 530 15.69 -19.66 -14.01
N ALA A 531 14.77 -20.27 -14.74
CA ALA A 531 15.00 -20.75 -16.11
C ALA A 531 14.93 -19.63 -17.15
N GLU A 532 14.78 -18.38 -16.77
CA GLU A 532 14.65 -17.20 -17.65
C GLU A 532 13.32 -17.18 -18.47
N ALA A 533 12.25 -17.77 -17.96
CA ALA A 533 10.91 -17.51 -18.49
C ALA A 533 10.53 -16.05 -18.28
N THR A 534 9.91 -15.44 -19.29
CA THR A 534 9.46 -14.05 -19.22
C THR A 534 8.14 -13.93 -18.43
N LEU A 535 7.81 -12.71 -18.03
CA LEU A 535 6.55 -12.40 -17.36
C LEU A 535 5.35 -12.81 -18.20
N GLY A 536 5.38 -12.43 -19.49
CA GLY A 536 4.32 -12.76 -20.45
C GLY A 536 4.18 -14.25 -20.69
N GLU A 537 5.28 -15.03 -20.71
CA GLU A 537 5.24 -16.49 -20.83
C GLU A 537 4.61 -17.15 -19.60
N ILE A 538 5.03 -16.76 -18.38
CA ILE A 538 4.46 -17.30 -17.13
C ILE A 538 2.96 -16.97 -17.03
N CYS A 539 2.59 -15.70 -17.23
CA CYS A 539 1.19 -15.27 -17.22
C CYS A 539 0.39 -15.87 -18.37
N GLY A 540 1.02 -16.07 -19.54
CA GLY A 540 0.41 -16.62 -20.74
C GLY A 540 -0.06 -18.07 -20.56
N VAL A 541 0.78 -18.94 -20.00
CA VAL A 541 0.41 -20.34 -19.76
C VAL A 541 -0.71 -20.47 -18.71
N LEU A 542 -0.70 -19.60 -17.69
CA LEU A 542 -1.79 -19.56 -16.69
C LEU A 542 -3.08 -18.98 -17.27
N ARG A 543 -2.98 -17.99 -18.17
CA ARG A 543 -4.12 -17.42 -18.88
C ARG A 543 -4.75 -18.44 -19.84
N ALA A 544 -3.94 -19.29 -20.45
CA ALA A 544 -4.42 -20.38 -21.27
C ALA A 544 -5.15 -21.46 -20.45
N GLU A 545 -4.76 -21.68 -19.19
CA GLU A 545 -5.37 -22.67 -18.30
C GLU A 545 -6.66 -22.16 -17.64
N TRP A 546 -6.69 -20.88 -17.20
CA TRP A 546 -7.77 -20.33 -16.38
C TRP A 546 -8.71 -19.37 -17.13
N GLY A 547 -8.36 -19.00 -18.37
CA GLY A 547 -9.10 -18.00 -19.15
C GLY A 547 -8.81 -16.56 -18.70
N SER A 548 -9.49 -15.63 -19.34
CA SER A 548 -9.47 -14.21 -19.02
C SER A 548 -10.80 -13.79 -18.41
N TYR A 549 -10.78 -12.80 -17.53
CA TYR A 549 -11.99 -12.23 -16.95
C TYR A 549 -12.42 -11.00 -17.73
N SER A 550 -13.73 -10.89 -17.95
CA SER A 550 -14.37 -9.69 -18.47
C SER A 550 -15.36 -9.18 -17.42
N GLU A 551 -15.30 -7.92 -17.10
CA GLU A 551 -16.22 -7.30 -16.15
C GLU A 551 -17.66 -7.42 -16.65
N PRO A 552 -18.63 -7.78 -15.81
CA PRO A 552 -20.03 -7.75 -16.17
C PRO A 552 -20.45 -6.34 -16.60
N ALA A 553 -21.30 -6.24 -17.63
CA ALA A 553 -21.84 -4.94 -18.02
C ALA A 553 -22.69 -4.40 -16.87
N ALA A 554 -22.34 -3.22 -16.37
CA ALA A 554 -23.20 -2.46 -15.47
C ALA A 554 -24.33 -1.83 -16.30
N PHE A 555 -25.58 -2.19 -15.97
CA PHE A 555 -26.78 -1.60 -16.56
C PHE A 555 -27.49 -0.74 -15.52
#